data_4919713fa53241dde0a65f5aed954145
#
_entry.id   4919713fa53241dde0a65f5aed954145
#
_cell.length_a   1.000
_cell.length_b   1.000
_cell.length_c   1.000
_cell.angle_alpha   90.00
_cell.angle_beta   90.00
_cell.angle_gamma   90.00
#
_symmetry.space_group_name_H-M   'P 1'
#
loop_
_entity.id
_entity.type
_entity.pdbx_description
1 polymer ?
#
loop_
_entity_poly.entity_id
_entity_poly.type
_entity_poly.pdbx_seq_one_letter_code
_entity_poly.pdbx_strand_id
1 'polypeptide(L)'
;MLPNFLIIGAQKSATSWLARCLREHPDVFMTEVKEIHFFNHRFEKGLAWYESHFSDWAGQAVIGEATPGYINHPDAPGRIRATLGEEVKLIASLRHPVDRAYSAFWHYVMRGSIPANADFRAVFQGDDRFGLRSRGDYFTHLSRYLEYFPRENLLILIYEEIKRDSQKVISECLELLGVDSHFTPETLNTKVNIGRDFRLFHGQAVTLRQTVAAKTRLLPRGLREPFLEAGRYAFEHLLFRRLPKQKSYAPLAKDLRQELVSDFMPGIRQLESLLERDLSIWYAPS
;
A
#
# COMPACT_ATOMS: atom_id res chain seq x y z
N MET A 1 2.66 -18.28 -16.13
CA MET A 1 2.36 -16.94 -16.71
C MET A 1 2.88 -15.87 -15.76
N LEU A 2 3.48 -14.80 -16.27
CA LEU A 2 4.04 -13.71 -15.47
C LEU A 2 3.31 -12.39 -15.75
N PRO A 3 3.24 -11.47 -14.78
CA PRO A 3 2.65 -10.16 -14.98
C PRO A 3 3.48 -9.29 -15.93
N ASN A 4 2.81 -8.45 -16.71
CA ASN A 4 3.42 -7.43 -17.55
C ASN A 4 3.22 -6.00 -17.00
N PHE A 5 2.52 -5.85 -15.86
CA PHE A 5 2.55 -4.61 -15.10
C PHE A 5 2.50 -4.84 -13.58
N LEU A 6 2.99 -3.87 -12.81
CA LEU A 6 3.00 -3.89 -11.35
C LEU A 6 2.56 -2.54 -10.77
N ILE A 7 1.71 -2.57 -9.74
CA ILE A 7 1.49 -1.43 -8.85
C ILE A 7 2.49 -1.55 -7.70
N ILE A 8 3.60 -0.81 -7.80
CA ILE A 8 4.75 -0.95 -6.90
C ILE A 8 4.65 -0.16 -5.59
N GLY A 9 3.73 0.79 -5.48
CA GLY A 9 3.62 1.63 -4.27
C GLY A 9 2.79 2.88 -4.49
N ALA A 10 2.84 3.78 -3.51
CA ALA A 10 3.36 3.62 -2.17
C ALA A 10 2.28 3.14 -1.18
N GLN A 11 2.70 2.57 -0.06
CA GLN A 11 1.75 2.17 1.00
C GLN A 11 0.94 3.38 1.48
N LYS A 12 -0.39 3.25 1.61
CA LYS A 12 -1.34 4.30 2.05
C LYS A 12 -1.61 5.41 1.03
N SER A 13 -1.37 5.15 -0.25
CA SER A 13 -1.58 6.07 -1.38
C SER A 13 -2.60 5.53 -2.41
N ALA A 14 -3.70 4.94 -1.96
CA ALA A 14 -4.82 4.42 -2.76
C ALA A 14 -4.52 3.22 -3.69
N THR A 15 -3.40 2.53 -3.55
CA THR A 15 -3.07 1.35 -4.40
C THR A 15 -4.13 0.24 -4.41
N SER A 16 -4.91 0.09 -3.32
CA SER A 16 -6.01 -0.88 -3.25
C SER A 16 -7.23 -0.47 -4.08
N TRP A 17 -7.51 0.83 -4.12
CA TRP A 17 -8.54 1.40 -4.98
C TRP A 17 -8.14 1.24 -6.44
N LEU A 18 -6.92 1.63 -6.78
CA LEU A 18 -6.37 1.51 -8.13
C LEU A 18 -6.44 0.06 -8.65
N ALA A 19 -5.93 -0.89 -7.86
CA ALA A 19 -5.98 -2.32 -8.24
C ALA A 19 -7.41 -2.84 -8.45
N ARG A 20 -8.39 -2.31 -7.70
CA ARG A 20 -9.80 -2.68 -7.87
C ARG A 20 -10.38 -2.08 -9.16
N CYS A 21 -10.13 -0.81 -9.43
CA CYS A 21 -10.59 -0.15 -10.65
C CYS A 21 -10.01 -0.83 -11.90
N LEU A 22 -8.71 -1.13 -11.91
CA LEU A 22 -8.08 -1.80 -13.05
C LEU A 22 -8.60 -3.23 -13.26
N ARG A 23 -8.96 -3.95 -12.20
CA ARG A 23 -9.53 -5.31 -12.29
C ARG A 23 -10.87 -5.36 -13.01
N GLU A 24 -11.64 -4.28 -13.01
CA GLU A 24 -12.94 -4.22 -13.67
C GLU A 24 -12.85 -4.12 -15.19
N HIS A 25 -11.68 -3.73 -15.72
CA HIS A 25 -11.47 -3.66 -17.16
C HIS A 25 -11.40 -5.06 -17.77
N PRO A 26 -12.14 -5.35 -18.87
CA PRO A 26 -12.23 -6.70 -19.45
C PRO A 26 -10.89 -7.26 -19.91
N ASP A 27 -9.97 -6.41 -20.39
CA ASP A 27 -8.65 -6.83 -20.90
C ASP A 27 -7.57 -6.84 -19.82
N VAL A 28 -7.91 -6.57 -18.54
CA VAL A 28 -6.96 -6.52 -17.45
C VAL A 28 -7.23 -7.65 -16.44
N PHE A 29 -6.27 -8.51 -16.28
CA PHE A 29 -6.24 -9.46 -15.16
C PHE A 29 -5.45 -8.88 -13.99
N MET A 30 -6.07 -8.83 -12.82
CA MET A 30 -5.39 -8.53 -11.55
C MET A 30 -5.53 -9.74 -10.62
N THR A 31 -4.40 -10.27 -10.15
CA THR A 31 -4.43 -11.37 -9.17
C THR A 31 -5.32 -11.04 -7.97
N GLU A 32 -6.08 -12.02 -7.48
CA GLU A 32 -6.93 -11.85 -6.29
C GLU A 32 -6.07 -11.67 -5.02
N VAL A 33 -4.94 -12.34 -4.97
CA VAL A 33 -3.99 -12.23 -3.85
C VAL A 33 -3.32 -10.87 -3.89
N LYS A 34 -3.76 -10.00 -3.00
CA LYS A 34 -3.14 -8.70 -2.82
C LYS A 34 -1.86 -8.81 -2.00
N GLU A 35 -0.83 -8.04 -2.43
CA GLU A 35 0.45 -7.96 -1.73
C GLU A 35 1.15 -9.33 -1.67
N ILE A 36 1.44 -9.89 -2.85
CA ILE A 36 2.17 -11.16 -3.01
C ILE A 36 3.54 -11.07 -2.32
N HIS A 37 4.17 -9.89 -2.34
CA HIS A 37 5.49 -9.66 -1.74
C HIS A 37 6.62 -10.50 -2.34
N PHE A 38 6.51 -10.91 -3.61
CA PHE A 38 7.53 -11.73 -4.23
C PHE A 38 8.88 -10.99 -4.33
N PHE A 39 8.92 -9.83 -4.98
CA PHE A 39 10.17 -9.13 -5.26
C PHE A 39 10.83 -8.49 -4.03
N ASN A 40 10.16 -8.43 -2.87
CA ASN A 40 10.76 -7.92 -1.64
C ASN A 40 11.03 -9.01 -0.59
N HIS A 41 10.02 -9.71 -0.10
CA HIS A 41 10.15 -10.59 1.09
C HIS A 41 10.07 -12.08 0.80
N ARG A 42 9.76 -12.49 -0.46
CA ARG A 42 9.48 -13.90 -0.80
C ARG A 42 10.18 -14.36 -2.07
N PHE A 43 11.24 -13.65 -2.46
CA PHE A 43 11.96 -13.95 -3.70
C PHE A 43 12.59 -15.36 -3.69
N GLU A 44 12.99 -15.83 -2.52
CA GLU A 44 13.53 -17.17 -2.28
C GLU A 44 12.53 -18.31 -2.53
N LYS A 45 11.23 -18.01 -2.62
CA LYS A 45 10.21 -19.01 -2.96
C LYS A 45 10.27 -19.48 -4.42
N GLY A 46 10.99 -18.75 -5.24
CA GLY A 46 11.19 -19.09 -6.63
C GLY A 46 10.04 -18.73 -7.57
N LEU A 47 10.34 -18.75 -8.86
CA LEU A 47 9.45 -18.27 -9.91
C LEU A 47 8.15 -19.07 -10.02
N ALA A 48 8.23 -20.41 -9.90
CA ALA A 48 7.04 -21.27 -9.97
C ALA A 48 6.00 -20.93 -8.88
N TRP A 49 6.47 -20.58 -7.67
CA TRP A 49 5.57 -20.09 -6.61
C TRP A 49 4.93 -18.74 -6.98
N TYR A 50 5.68 -17.85 -7.59
CA TYR A 50 5.13 -16.56 -8.03
C TYR A 50 4.09 -16.75 -9.15
N GLU A 51 4.39 -17.56 -10.15
CA GLU A 51 3.50 -17.88 -11.26
C GLU A 51 2.17 -18.52 -10.81
N SER A 52 2.17 -19.30 -9.72
CA SER A 52 0.96 -19.93 -9.21
C SER A 52 -0.13 -18.95 -8.78
N HIS A 53 0.22 -17.67 -8.55
CA HIS A 53 -0.74 -16.63 -8.21
C HIS A 53 -1.51 -16.07 -9.41
N PHE A 54 -1.15 -16.48 -10.62
CA PHE A 54 -1.75 -16.06 -11.89
C PHE A 54 -2.48 -17.20 -12.59
N SER A 55 -2.77 -18.32 -11.89
CA SER A 55 -3.45 -19.51 -12.44
C SER A 55 -4.85 -19.23 -12.99
N ASP A 56 -5.53 -18.24 -12.44
CA ASP A 56 -6.91 -17.88 -12.82
C ASP A 56 -6.98 -16.93 -14.02
N TRP A 57 -5.83 -16.62 -14.63
CA TRP A 57 -5.78 -15.85 -15.86
C TRP A 57 -6.53 -16.55 -17.00
N ALA A 58 -7.39 -15.80 -17.67
CA ALA A 58 -8.31 -16.31 -18.68
C ALA A 58 -8.12 -15.66 -20.07
N GLY A 59 -6.89 -15.21 -20.38
CA GLY A 59 -6.56 -14.69 -21.71
C GLY A 59 -6.50 -13.17 -21.84
N GLN A 60 -6.65 -12.41 -20.75
CA GLN A 60 -6.53 -10.95 -20.79
C GLN A 60 -5.12 -10.53 -21.28
N ALA A 61 -5.07 -9.44 -22.06
CA ALA A 61 -3.82 -8.94 -22.63
C ALA A 61 -2.87 -8.36 -21.57
N VAL A 62 -3.44 -7.80 -20.50
CA VAL A 62 -2.72 -7.12 -19.42
C VAL A 62 -2.85 -7.92 -18.14
N ILE A 63 -1.71 -8.24 -17.52
CA ILE A 63 -1.65 -9.09 -16.32
C ILE A 63 -0.87 -8.35 -15.24
N GLY A 64 -1.47 -8.16 -14.06
CA GLY A 64 -0.84 -7.40 -13.01
C GLY A 64 -1.03 -7.87 -11.59
N GLU A 65 -0.21 -7.30 -10.71
CA GLU A 65 -0.35 -7.40 -9.27
C GLU A 65 -0.06 -6.08 -8.55
N ALA A 66 -0.45 -5.97 -7.30
CA ALA A 66 -0.25 -4.79 -6.48
C ALA A 66 0.42 -5.12 -5.14
N THR A 67 1.69 -4.78 -5.03
CA THR A 67 2.48 -4.89 -3.79
C THR A 67 3.16 -3.55 -3.47
N PRO A 68 2.51 -2.67 -2.67
CA PRO A 68 3.01 -1.33 -2.40
C PRO A 68 4.36 -1.27 -1.69
N GLY A 69 4.84 -2.38 -1.16
CA GLY A 69 6.15 -2.48 -0.53
C GLY A 69 7.31 -2.64 -1.50
N TYR A 70 7.07 -2.79 -2.80
CA TYR A 70 8.17 -2.90 -3.77
C TYR A 70 8.91 -1.57 -3.93
N ILE A 71 8.21 -0.44 -3.95
CA ILE A 71 8.80 0.87 -4.18
C ILE A 71 9.96 1.19 -3.24
N ASN A 72 9.86 0.80 -1.97
CA ASN A 72 10.87 1.12 -0.97
C ASN A 72 11.91 0.01 -0.71
N HIS A 73 11.79 -1.15 -1.36
CA HIS A 73 12.74 -2.25 -1.16
C HIS A 73 13.94 -2.08 -2.11
N PRO A 74 15.18 -2.09 -1.61
CA PRO A 74 16.36 -1.77 -2.42
C PRO A 74 16.58 -2.76 -3.58
N ASP A 75 16.32 -4.05 -3.37
CA ASP A 75 16.56 -5.08 -4.38
C ASP A 75 15.39 -5.26 -5.36
N ALA A 76 14.21 -4.70 -5.05
CA ALA A 76 13.03 -4.97 -5.87
C ALA A 76 13.20 -4.55 -7.34
N PRO A 77 13.76 -3.36 -7.67
CA PRO A 77 13.92 -2.96 -9.07
C PRO A 77 14.77 -3.96 -9.88
N GLY A 78 15.92 -4.36 -9.34
CA GLY A 78 16.80 -5.35 -10.01
C GLY A 78 16.14 -6.72 -10.16
N ARG A 79 15.42 -7.20 -9.14
CA ARG A 79 14.68 -8.48 -9.21
C ARG A 79 13.54 -8.43 -10.23
N ILE A 80 12.78 -7.33 -10.27
CA ILE A 80 11.71 -7.12 -11.26
C ILE A 80 12.31 -7.12 -12.67
N ARG A 81 13.38 -6.36 -12.91
CA ARG A 81 14.06 -6.28 -14.20
C ARG A 81 14.57 -7.64 -14.66
N ALA A 82 15.21 -8.40 -13.77
CA ALA A 82 15.75 -9.72 -14.06
C ALA A 82 14.65 -10.76 -14.35
N THR A 83 13.46 -10.62 -13.74
CA THR A 83 12.38 -11.60 -13.85
C THR A 83 11.38 -11.28 -14.96
N LEU A 84 10.99 -10.01 -15.09
CA LEU A 84 9.92 -9.57 -15.98
C LEU A 84 10.40 -8.79 -17.23
N GLY A 85 11.68 -8.43 -17.26
CA GLY A 85 12.25 -7.62 -18.34
C GLY A 85 12.06 -6.12 -18.13
N GLU A 86 12.54 -5.31 -19.09
CA GLU A 86 12.49 -3.85 -19.03
C GLU A 86 11.16 -3.26 -19.51
N GLU A 87 10.40 -4.03 -20.28
CA GLU A 87 9.13 -3.61 -20.86
C GLU A 87 7.96 -3.63 -19.87
N VAL A 88 8.16 -4.22 -18.66
CA VAL A 88 7.13 -4.26 -17.63
C VAL A 88 6.68 -2.85 -17.26
N LYS A 89 5.37 -2.63 -17.25
CA LYS A 89 4.80 -1.32 -16.86
C LYS A 89 4.70 -1.22 -15.35
N LEU A 90 5.15 -0.10 -14.81
CA LEU A 90 5.19 0.16 -13.37
C LEU A 90 4.30 1.35 -13.03
N ILE A 91 3.46 1.20 -12.02
CA ILE A 91 2.60 2.28 -11.54
C ILE A 91 2.92 2.52 -10.06
N ALA A 92 3.25 3.76 -9.73
CA ALA A 92 3.45 4.23 -8.37
C ALA A 92 2.47 5.37 -8.05
N SER A 93 1.64 5.20 -7.03
CA SER A 93 0.80 6.28 -6.50
C SER A 93 1.46 6.85 -5.25
N LEU A 94 1.77 8.13 -5.27
CA LEU A 94 2.41 8.86 -4.18
C LEU A 94 1.38 9.72 -3.46
N ARG A 95 1.63 10.00 -2.21
CA ARG A 95 0.80 10.87 -1.37
C ARG A 95 1.70 11.79 -0.59
N HIS A 96 1.18 12.97 -0.21
CA HIS A 96 1.90 13.86 0.71
C HIS A 96 2.57 13.04 1.83
N PRO A 97 3.91 13.08 1.99
CA PRO A 97 4.65 12.11 2.80
C PRO A 97 4.22 12.09 4.29
N VAL A 98 3.90 13.24 4.88
CA VAL A 98 3.38 13.31 6.26
C VAL A 98 1.99 12.68 6.36
N ASP A 99 1.09 12.94 5.41
CA ASP A 99 -0.26 12.36 5.42
C ASP A 99 -0.21 10.84 5.18
N ARG A 100 0.75 10.37 4.38
CA ARG A 100 1.05 8.95 4.23
C ARG A 100 1.51 8.34 5.55
N ALA A 101 2.49 8.98 6.21
CA ALA A 101 3.04 8.54 7.48
C ALA A 101 1.95 8.46 8.56
N TYR A 102 1.11 9.49 8.66
CA TYR A 102 -0.01 9.51 9.61
C TYR A 102 -1.03 8.39 9.34
N SER A 103 -1.37 8.18 8.06
CA SER A 103 -2.22 7.06 7.67
C SER A 103 -1.58 5.69 7.96
N ALA A 104 -0.27 5.57 7.84
CA ALA A 104 0.46 4.35 8.18
C ALA A 104 0.52 4.13 9.70
N PHE A 105 0.76 5.19 10.49
CA PHE A 105 0.71 5.12 11.94
C PHE A 105 -0.62 4.53 12.43
N TRP A 106 -1.75 5.07 11.99
CA TRP A 106 -3.07 4.55 12.38
C TRP A 106 -3.30 3.12 11.88
N HIS A 107 -2.76 2.76 10.73
CA HIS A 107 -2.80 1.38 10.26
C HIS A 107 -2.05 0.43 11.21
N TYR A 108 -0.89 0.81 11.72
CA TYR A 108 -0.13 0.02 12.70
C TYR A 108 -0.79 -0.01 14.07
N VAL A 109 -1.43 1.09 14.48
CA VAL A 109 -2.27 1.11 15.70
C VAL A 109 -3.43 0.12 15.56
N MET A 110 -4.15 0.14 14.45
CA MET A 110 -5.23 -0.82 14.19
C MET A 110 -4.77 -2.28 14.19
N ARG A 111 -3.53 -2.54 13.79
CA ARG A 111 -2.94 -3.88 13.84
C ARG A 111 -2.39 -4.27 15.22
N GLY A 112 -2.41 -3.36 16.18
CA GLY A 112 -1.83 -3.57 17.51
C GLY A 112 -0.29 -3.58 17.54
N SER A 113 0.36 -3.12 16.46
CA SER A 113 1.82 -3.01 16.39
C SER A 113 2.33 -1.73 17.08
N ILE A 114 1.47 -0.71 17.14
CA ILE A 114 1.67 0.53 17.89
C ILE A 114 0.57 0.61 18.95
N PRO A 115 0.87 0.96 20.21
CA PRO A 115 -0.13 1.18 21.24
C PRO A 115 -1.16 2.24 20.84
N ALA A 116 -2.44 2.05 21.23
CA ALA A 116 -3.52 2.96 20.84
C ALA A 116 -3.38 4.38 21.43
N ASN A 117 -2.65 4.52 22.51
CA ASN A 117 -2.35 5.79 23.18
C ASN A 117 -0.98 6.37 22.81
N ALA A 118 -0.29 5.80 21.81
CA ALA A 118 1.00 6.31 21.38
C ALA A 118 0.84 7.69 20.72
N ASP A 119 1.75 8.57 21.01
CA ASP A 119 1.83 9.88 20.36
C ASP A 119 2.46 9.73 18.96
N PHE A 120 1.81 10.29 17.94
CA PHE A 120 2.27 10.18 16.55
C PHE A 120 3.64 10.85 16.36
N ARG A 121 3.85 12.06 16.92
CA ARG A 121 5.12 12.79 16.82
C ARG A 121 6.26 11.96 17.38
N ALA A 122 6.08 11.40 18.58
CA ALA A 122 7.11 10.60 19.24
C ALA A 122 7.47 9.35 18.42
N VAL A 123 6.49 8.65 17.86
CA VAL A 123 6.74 7.48 17.01
C VAL A 123 7.35 7.87 15.68
N PHE A 124 6.94 9.00 15.08
CA PHE A 124 7.47 9.50 13.82
C PHE A 124 8.93 9.92 13.95
N GLN A 125 9.30 10.61 15.03
CA GLN A 125 10.67 11.06 15.29
C GLN A 125 11.58 9.95 15.86
N GLY A 126 11.03 8.80 16.25
CA GLY A 126 11.77 7.68 16.81
C GLY A 126 12.64 6.90 15.81
N ASP A 127 12.83 5.62 16.07
CA ASP A 127 13.75 4.70 15.34
C ASP A 127 13.32 4.32 13.92
N ASP A 128 12.21 4.85 13.44
CA ASP A 128 11.60 4.59 12.12
C ASP A 128 11.36 3.10 11.76
N ARG A 129 11.32 2.21 12.74
CA ARG A 129 11.08 0.76 12.52
C ARG A 129 9.79 0.45 11.76
N PHE A 130 8.84 1.39 11.72
CA PHE A 130 7.60 1.28 10.97
C PHE A 130 7.68 1.91 9.57
N GLY A 131 8.81 2.52 9.22
CA GLY A 131 8.99 3.21 7.95
C GLY A 131 8.08 4.43 7.80
N LEU A 132 7.84 5.17 8.89
CA LEU A 132 6.99 6.35 8.82
C LEU A 132 7.66 7.49 8.06
N ARG A 133 8.98 7.64 8.19
CA ARG A 133 9.79 8.62 7.46
C ARG A 133 10.36 8.02 6.17
N SER A 134 11.13 6.95 6.29
CA SER A 134 11.90 6.38 5.18
C SER A 134 11.04 6.00 3.98
N ARG A 135 9.83 5.48 4.18
CA ARG A 135 8.91 5.18 3.06
C ARG A 135 8.31 6.42 2.40
N GLY A 136 8.52 7.61 2.93
CA GLY A 136 8.17 8.89 2.31
C GLY A 136 9.28 9.51 1.49
N ASP A 137 10.46 8.92 1.47
CA ASP A 137 11.60 9.34 0.64
C ASP A 137 11.44 8.83 -0.81
N TYR A 138 10.46 9.39 -1.49
CA TYR A 138 10.10 8.97 -2.84
C TYR A 138 11.19 9.25 -3.86
N PHE A 139 11.96 10.32 -3.69
CA PHE A 139 13.07 10.63 -4.58
C PHE A 139 14.07 9.48 -4.62
N THR A 140 14.59 9.07 -3.47
CA THR A 140 15.53 7.95 -3.37
C THR A 140 14.95 6.64 -3.92
N HIS A 141 13.67 6.39 -3.64
CA HIS A 141 13.03 5.17 -4.10
C HIS A 141 12.85 5.14 -5.62
N LEU A 142 12.34 6.21 -6.22
CA LEU A 142 12.08 6.27 -7.65
C LEU A 142 13.36 6.40 -8.48
N SER A 143 14.38 7.08 -7.97
CA SER A 143 15.69 7.15 -8.63
C SER A 143 16.27 5.75 -8.88
N ARG A 144 16.15 4.83 -7.90
CA ARG A 144 16.56 3.43 -8.09
C ARG A 144 15.76 2.72 -9.19
N TYR A 145 14.46 3.00 -9.34
CA TYR A 145 13.68 2.39 -10.42
C TYR A 145 14.12 2.91 -11.78
N LEU A 146 14.45 4.20 -11.90
CA LEU A 146 14.93 4.81 -13.15
C LEU A 146 16.32 4.34 -13.57
N GLU A 147 17.09 3.71 -12.68
CA GLU A 147 18.33 3.01 -13.05
C GLU A 147 18.07 1.69 -13.81
N TYR A 148 16.89 1.10 -13.68
CA TYR A 148 16.55 -0.22 -14.22
C TYR A 148 15.49 -0.17 -15.32
N PHE A 149 14.66 0.88 -15.36
CA PHE A 149 13.51 0.97 -16.27
C PHE A 149 13.46 2.30 -17.01
N PRO A 150 13.06 2.27 -18.30
CA PRO A 150 12.79 3.48 -19.05
C PRO A 150 11.70 4.33 -18.35
N ARG A 151 11.83 5.66 -18.43
CA ARG A 151 10.91 6.60 -17.78
C ARG A 151 9.46 6.42 -18.25
N GLU A 152 9.27 6.11 -19.52
CA GLU A 152 7.97 5.85 -20.16
C GLU A 152 7.27 4.58 -19.65
N ASN A 153 7.99 3.68 -19.01
CA ASN A 153 7.41 2.49 -18.39
C ASN A 153 7.02 2.70 -16.92
N LEU A 154 7.24 3.91 -16.38
CA LEU A 154 6.97 4.24 -14.96
C LEU A 154 5.97 5.40 -14.85
N LEU A 155 4.71 5.09 -14.58
CA LEU A 155 3.66 6.08 -14.32
C LEU A 155 3.64 6.46 -12.83
N ILE A 156 3.75 7.77 -12.58
CA ILE A 156 3.69 8.33 -11.22
C ILE A 156 2.40 9.10 -11.05
N LEU A 157 1.54 8.60 -10.18
CA LEU A 157 0.25 9.20 -9.80
C LEU A 157 0.39 9.96 -8.49
N ILE A 158 -0.34 11.06 -8.36
CA ILE A 158 -0.43 11.84 -7.12
C ILE A 158 -1.80 11.62 -6.48
N TYR A 159 -1.81 11.13 -5.24
CA TYR A 159 -3.05 10.78 -4.51
C TYR A 159 -4.05 11.93 -4.43
N GLU A 160 -3.56 13.15 -4.30
CA GLU A 160 -4.37 14.37 -4.24
C GLU A 160 -5.10 14.62 -5.57
N GLU A 161 -4.50 14.24 -6.70
CA GLU A 161 -5.13 14.31 -8.03
C GLU A 161 -6.18 13.20 -8.22
N ILE A 162 -5.93 12.00 -7.69
CA ILE A 162 -6.95 10.93 -7.65
C ILE A 162 -8.23 11.44 -7.00
N LYS A 163 -8.12 12.22 -5.92
CA LYS A 163 -9.29 12.80 -5.26
C LYS A 163 -9.99 13.88 -6.08
N ARG A 164 -9.25 14.61 -6.91
CA ARG A 164 -9.77 15.69 -7.74
C ARG A 164 -10.44 15.17 -9.00
N ASP A 165 -9.81 14.22 -9.67
CA ASP A 165 -10.28 13.64 -10.92
C ASP A 165 -9.83 12.17 -11.05
N SER A 166 -10.62 11.30 -10.45
CA SER A 166 -10.32 9.86 -10.42
C SER A 166 -10.45 9.20 -11.81
N GLN A 167 -11.36 9.70 -12.68
CA GLN A 167 -11.51 9.15 -14.03
C GLN A 167 -10.27 9.44 -14.88
N LYS A 168 -9.75 10.66 -14.84
CA LYS A 168 -8.53 11.04 -15.57
C LYS A 168 -7.36 10.13 -15.14
N VAL A 169 -7.19 9.90 -13.84
CA VAL A 169 -6.10 9.05 -13.34
C VAL A 169 -6.24 7.59 -13.79
N ILE A 170 -7.45 7.05 -13.87
CA ILE A 170 -7.68 5.71 -14.41
C ILE A 170 -7.39 5.68 -15.91
N SER A 171 -7.83 6.69 -16.68
CA SER A 171 -7.51 6.78 -18.11
C SER A 171 -5.99 6.79 -18.36
N GLU A 172 -5.22 7.57 -17.60
CA GLU A 172 -3.75 7.56 -17.68
C GLU A 172 -3.14 6.17 -17.41
N CYS A 173 -3.71 5.42 -16.46
CA CYS A 173 -3.26 4.04 -16.21
C CYS A 173 -3.57 3.11 -17.38
N LEU A 174 -4.78 3.19 -17.94
CA LEU A 174 -5.20 2.35 -19.05
C LEU A 174 -4.43 2.68 -20.33
N GLU A 175 -4.11 3.95 -20.57
CA GLU A 175 -3.23 4.41 -21.67
C GLU A 175 -1.83 3.79 -21.53
N LEU A 176 -1.20 3.85 -20.34
CA LEU A 176 0.08 3.19 -20.09
C LEU A 176 0.03 1.69 -20.38
N LEU A 177 -1.10 1.05 -20.04
CA LEU A 177 -1.30 -0.39 -20.21
C LEU A 177 -1.70 -0.80 -21.64
N GLY A 178 -1.99 0.18 -22.52
CA GLY A 178 -2.35 -0.05 -23.92
C GLY A 178 -3.73 -0.70 -24.11
N VAL A 179 -4.68 -0.41 -23.22
CA VAL A 179 -6.08 -0.87 -23.30
C VAL A 179 -7.05 0.32 -23.38
N ASP A 180 -8.36 0.07 -23.57
CA ASP A 180 -9.35 1.14 -23.73
C ASP A 180 -9.35 2.12 -22.54
N SER A 181 -8.81 3.31 -22.76
CA SER A 181 -8.69 4.36 -21.74
C SER A 181 -10.00 5.10 -21.43
N HIS A 182 -11.06 4.88 -22.22
CA HIS A 182 -12.40 5.43 -21.99
C HIS A 182 -13.24 4.60 -21.02
N PHE A 183 -12.74 3.42 -20.63
CA PHE A 183 -13.43 2.56 -19.66
C PHE A 183 -13.63 3.27 -18.32
N THR A 184 -14.82 3.18 -17.76
CA THR A 184 -15.16 3.75 -16.45
C THR A 184 -15.52 2.63 -15.47
N PRO A 185 -14.67 2.40 -14.44
CA PRO A 185 -14.96 1.38 -13.42
C PRO A 185 -16.20 1.73 -12.60
N GLU A 186 -17.03 0.75 -12.24
CA GLU A 186 -18.16 0.94 -11.32
C GLU A 186 -17.69 1.40 -9.92
N THR A 187 -16.51 0.89 -9.49
CA THR A 187 -15.92 1.26 -8.20
C THR A 187 -15.19 2.59 -8.21
N LEU A 188 -15.19 3.33 -9.32
CA LEU A 188 -14.47 4.60 -9.45
C LEU A 188 -14.71 5.56 -8.28
N ASN A 189 -15.97 5.76 -7.91
CA ASN A 189 -16.40 6.65 -6.83
C ASN A 189 -16.49 5.94 -5.47
N THR A 190 -16.11 4.66 -5.42
CA THR A 190 -16.18 3.90 -4.17
C THR A 190 -14.95 4.16 -3.32
N LYS A 191 -15.19 4.67 -2.13
CA LYS A 191 -14.12 4.84 -1.16
C LYS A 191 -13.63 3.49 -0.66
N VAL A 192 -12.49 3.03 -1.16
CA VAL A 192 -11.85 1.77 -0.74
C VAL A 192 -10.88 2.03 0.41
N ASN A 193 -11.04 1.31 1.52
CA ASN A 193 -10.16 1.36 2.70
C ASN A 193 -10.03 2.75 3.37
N ILE A 194 -11.11 3.53 3.44
CA ILE A 194 -11.15 4.67 4.37
C ILE A 194 -11.11 4.07 5.76
N GLY A 195 -9.94 4.18 6.42
CA GLY A 195 -9.73 3.81 7.81
C GLY A 195 -10.81 2.85 8.33
N ARG A 196 -10.87 1.62 7.77
CA ARG A 196 -11.98 0.71 7.99
C ARG A 196 -12.31 0.67 9.46
N ASP A 197 -13.54 1.05 9.80
CA ASP A 197 -14.12 0.89 11.12
C ASP A 197 -13.07 0.93 12.24
N PHE A 198 -12.49 2.13 12.45
CA PHE A 198 -11.64 2.33 13.63
C PHE A 198 -12.51 2.00 14.83
N ARG A 199 -12.29 0.84 15.43
CA ARG A 199 -12.96 0.47 16.65
C ARG A 199 -12.08 0.88 17.81
N LEU A 200 -12.62 1.72 18.69
CA LEU A 200 -11.99 2.00 19.97
C LEU A 200 -11.59 0.66 20.61
N PHE A 201 -10.35 0.57 21.11
CA PHE A 201 -9.78 -0.65 21.71
C PHE A 201 -9.41 -1.78 20.75
N HIS A 202 -9.47 -1.58 19.41
CA HIS A 202 -9.06 -2.62 18.47
C HIS A 202 -7.61 -3.07 18.72
N GLY A 203 -6.69 -2.12 18.94
CA GLY A 203 -5.29 -2.41 19.26
C GLY A 203 -5.15 -3.24 20.53
N GLN A 204 -5.89 -2.91 21.60
CA GLN A 204 -5.86 -3.68 22.86
C GLN A 204 -6.43 -5.09 22.67
N ALA A 205 -7.51 -5.22 21.91
CA ALA A 205 -8.11 -6.51 21.60
C ALA A 205 -7.18 -7.37 20.72
N VAL A 206 -6.45 -6.78 19.78
CA VAL A 206 -5.42 -7.48 18.98
C VAL A 206 -4.25 -7.90 19.85
N THR A 207 -3.79 -7.04 20.78
CA THR A 207 -2.71 -7.37 21.72
C THR A 207 -3.13 -8.52 22.66
N LEU A 208 -4.37 -8.50 23.17
CA LEU A 208 -4.91 -9.60 23.97
C LEU A 208 -4.91 -10.92 23.19
N ARG A 209 -5.37 -10.88 21.93
CA ARG A 209 -5.33 -12.06 21.05
C ARG A 209 -3.91 -12.58 20.83
N GLN A 210 -2.94 -11.68 20.59
CA GLN A 210 -1.52 -12.06 20.42
C GLN A 210 -0.95 -12.67 21.70
N THR A 211 -1.30 -12.13 22.86
CA THR A 211 -0.88 -12.66 24.18
C THR A 211 -1.47 -14.06 24.41
N VAL A 212 -2.75 -14.25 24.08
CA VAL A 212 -3.40 -15.57 24.16
C VAL A 212 -2.74 -16.54 23.19
N ALA A 213 -2.50 -16.14 21.94
CA ALA A 213 -1.81 -16.96 20.94
C ALA A 213 -0.37 -17.33 21.34
N ALA A 214 0.35 -16.43 22.01
CA ALA A 214 1.68 -16.71 22.54
C ALA A 214 1.65 -17.75 23.66
N LYS A 215 0.69 -17.63 24.59
CA LYS A 215 0.50 -18.60 25.68
C LYS A 215 0.06 -19.99 25.17
N THR A 216 -0.68 -20.06 24.08
CA THR A 216 -1.09 -21.34 23.47
C THR A 216 0.05 -22.06 22.75
N ARG A 217 1.24 -21.44 22.59
CA ARG A 217 2.44 -22.14 22.09
C ARG A 217 2.88 -23.32 22.96
N LEU A 218 2.47 -23.31 24.22
CA LEU A 218 2.74 -24.39 25.18
C LEU A 218 1.79 -25.59 25.05
N LEU A 219 0.71 -25.47 24.25
CA LEU A 219 -0.24 -26.55 24.01
C LEU A 219 0.28 -27.54 22.96
N PRO A 220 -0.04 -28.85 23.07
CA PRO A 220 0.21 -29.83 22.03
C PRO A 220 -0.37 -29.39 20.69
N ARG A 221 0.35 -29.70 19.58
CA ARG A 221 -0.03 -29.25 18.22
C ARG A 221 -1.48 -29.55 17.85
N GLY A 222 -2.00 -30.72 18.20
CA GLY A 222 -3.37 -31.15 17.89
C GLY A 222 -4.49 -30.36 18.58
N LEU A 223 -4.20 -29.72 19.72
CA LEU A 223 -5.17 -28.89 20.46
C LEU A 223 -5.02 -27.39 20.13
N ARG A 224 -3.86 -27.00 19.62
CA ARG A 224 -3.51 -25.61 19.38
C ARG A 224 -4.31 -24.98 18.25
N GLU A 225 -4.41 -25.64 17.10
CA GLU A 225 -5.10 -25.10 15.92
C GLU A 225 -6.61 -24.89 16.13
N PRO A 226 -7.38 -25.88 16.66
CA PRO A 226 -8.80 -25.67 16.98
C PRO A 226 -9.02 -24.54 18.00
N PHE A 227 -8.12 -24.43 19.00
CA PHE A 227 -8.21 -23.38 20.02
C PHE A 227 -7.94 -21.98 19.44
N LEU A 228 -6.97 -21.85 18.53
CA LEU A 228 -6.68 -20.60 17.85
C LEU A 228 -7.79 -20.21 16.87
N GLU A 229 -8.40 -21.16 16.17
CA GLU A 229 -9.55 -20.93 15.29
C GLU A 229 -10.79 -20.50 16.06
N ALA A 230 -11.13 -21.21 17.15
CA ALA A 230 -12.23 -20.83 18.02
C ALA A 230 -12.01 -19.44 18.65
N GLY A 231 -10.79 -19.13 19.08
CA GLY A 231 -10.40 -17.83 19.60
C GLY A 231 -10.49 -16.72 18.53
N ARG A 232 -10.11 -17.02 17.30
CA ARG A 232 -10.25 -16.08 16.16
C ARG A 232 -11.72 -15.83 15.84
N TYR A 233 -12.55 -16.89 15.77
CA TYR A 233 -13.98 -16.77 15.53
C TYR A 233 -14.68 -15.96 16.63
N ALA A 234 -14.43 -16.27 17.90
CA ALA A 234 -14.99 -15.55 19.04
C ALA A 234 -14.57 -14.07 19.04
N PHE A 235 -13.31 -13.78 18.72
CA PHE A 235 -12.79 -12.42 18.60
C PHE A 235 -13.50 -11.65 17.48
N GLU A 236 -13.58 -12.22 16.28
CA GLU A 236 -14.15 -11.55 15.10
C GLU A 236 -15.67 -11.38 15.20
N HIS A 237 -16.38 -12.38 15.70
CA HIS A 237 -17.85 -12.39 15.69
C HIS A 237 -18.50 -11.91 16.99
N LEU A 238 -17.88 -12.12 18.15
CA LEU A 238 -18.50 -11.78 19.44
C LEU A 238 -17.93 -10.49 20.03
N LEU A 239 -16.60 -10.33 20.05
CA LEU A 239 -15.96 -9.15 20.66
C LEU A 239 -15.83 -8.01 19.66
N PHE A 240 -15.30 -8.26 18.45
CA PHE A 240 -15.00 -7.23 17.48
C PHE A 240 -16.26 -6.50 17.01
N ARG A 241 -17.39 -7.20 16.80
CA ARG A 241 -18.68 -6.60 16.41
C ARG A 241 -19.29 -5.70 17.48
N ARG A 242 -18.97 -5.92 18.76
CA ARG A 242 -19.49 -5.14 19.89
C ARG A 242 -18.68 -3.90 20.23
N LEU A 243 -17.45 -3.75 19.69
CA LEU A 243 -16.64 -2.56 19.92
C LEU A 243 -17.27 -1.34 19.23
N PRO A 244 -17.26 -0.16 19.86
CA PRO A 244 -17.76 1.06 19.26
C PRO A 244 -17.08 1.34 17.93
N LYS A 245 -17.87 1.62 16.89
CA LYS A 245 -17.37 2.01 15.58
C LYS A 245 -17.03 3.48 15.59
N GLN A 246 -15.79 3.83 15.36
CA GLN A 246 -15.38 5.20 15.05
C GLN A 246 -15.14 5.28 13.53
N LYS A 247 -15.83 6.19 12.85
CA LYS A 247 -15.78 6.27 11.37
C LYS A 247 -14.41 6.62 10.80
N SER A 248 -13.56 7.31 11.56
CA SER A 248 -12.18 7.64 11.18
C SER A 248 -11.36 8.05 12.42
N TYR A 249 -10.05 8.06 12.30
CA TYR A 249 -9.17 8.73 13.27
C TYR A 249 -9.23 10.25 13.08
N ALA A 250 -8.88 11.01 14.12
CA ALA A 250 -8.86 12.48 14.06
C ALA A 250 -7.88 12.96 12.96
N PRO A 251 -8.20 14.04 12.25
CA PRO A 251 -7.26 14.68 11.35
C PRO A 251 -5.96 15.04 12.08
N LEU A 252 -4.84 15.01 11.35
CA LEU A 252 -3.58 15.53 11.89
C LEU A 252 -3.70 17.05 12.12
N ALA A 253 -3.25 17.53 13.28
CA ALA A 253 -3.23 18.94 13.58
C ALA A 253 -2.38 19.70 12.54
N LYS A 254 -2.86 20.86 12.09
CA LYS A 254 -2.24 21.61 10.98
C LYS A 254 -0.83 22.09 11.32
N ASP A 255 -0.61 22.56 12.53
CA ASP A 255 0.68 22.98 13.06
C ASP A 255 1.69 21.84 13.07
N LEU A 256 1.29 20.68 13.57
CA LEU A 256 2.14 19.48 13.56
C LEU A 256 2.43 19.01 12.12
N ARG A 257 1.43 19.05 11.24
CA ARG A 257 1.64 18.71 9.84
C ARG A 257 2.67 19.63 9.19
N GLN A 258 2.57 20.94 9.43
CA GLN A 258 3.48 21.93 8.88
C GLN A 258 4.89 21.79 9.43
N GLU A 259 5.06 21.49 10.71
CA GLU A 259 6.33 21.16 11.32
C GLU A 259 7.00 19.98 10.62
N LEU A 260 6.28 18.86 10.49
CA LEU A 260 6.82 17.62 9.94
C LEU A 260 7.06 17.67 8.41
N VAL A 261 6.38 18.57 7.68
CA VAL A 261 6.63 18.78 6.25
C VAL A 261 8.05 19.26 6.00
N SER A 262 8.62 20.08 6.89
CA SER A 262 9.97 20.60 6.73
C SER A 262 11.02 19.50 6.54
N ASP A 263 10.83 18.35 7.19
CA ASP A 263 11.72 17.20 7.11
C ASP A 263 11.73 16.57 5.70
N PHE A 264 10.63 16.70 4.95
CA PHE A 264 10.50 16.13 3.61
C PHE A 264 10.76 17.14 2.49
N MET A 265 10.82 18.43 2.79
CA MET A 265 10.95 19.48 1.74
C MET A 265 12.14 19.29 0.80
N PRO A 266 13.35 18.93 1.27
CA PRO A 266 14.47 18.67 0.37
C PRO A 266 14.16 17.53 -0.62
N GLY A 267 13.63 16.41 -0.13
CA GLY A 267 13.26 15.25 -0.95
C GLY A 267 12.10 15.54 -1.91
N ILE A 268 11.11 16.37 -1.51
CA ILE A 268 10.01 16.79 -2.37
C ILE A 268 10.53 17.64 -3.54
N ARG A 269 11.43 18.58 -3.31
CA ARG A 269 12.04 19.40 -4.36
C ARG A 269 12.88 18.59 -5.34
N GLN A 270 13.64 17.62 -4.82
CA GLN A 270 14.38 16.68 -5.67
C GLN A 270 13.42 15.82 -6.50
N LEU A 271 12.32 15.40 -5.92
CA LEU A 271 11.28 14.65 -6.63
C LEU A 271 10.61 15.50 -7.72
N GLU A 272 10.31 16.76 -7.46
CA GLU A 272 9.80 17.70 -8.49
C GLU A 272 10.72 17.78 -9.70
N SER A 273 12.02 17.95 -9.43
CA SER A 273 13.04 18.00 -10.49
C SER A 273 13.14 16.68 -11.25
N LEU A 274 13.08 15.54 -10.53
CA LEU A 274 13.15 14.21 -11.14
C LEU A 274 11.95 13.91 -12.04
N LEU A 275 10.76 14.37 -11.64
CA LEU A 275 9.51 14.11 -12.36
C LEU A 275 9.17 15.20 -13.38
N GLU A 276 9.90 16.33 -13.38
CA GLU A 276 9.56 17.54 -14.15
C GLU A 276 8.10 17.97 -13.92
N ARG A 277 7.64 17.87 -12.65
CA ARG A 277 6.25 18.03 -12.26
C ARG A 277 6.11 18.91 -11.02
N ASP A 278 5.19 19.88 -11.07
CA ASP A 278 4.83 20.72 -9.93
C ASP A 278 4.18 19.87 -8.80
N LEU A 279 4.80 19.84 -7.63
CA LEU A 279 4.29 19.23 -6.40
C LEU A 279 3.96 20.29 -5.33
N SER A 280 3.75 21.54 -5.72
CA SER A 280 3.40 22.64 -4.79
C SER A 280 2.14 22.34 -3.95
N ILE A 281 1.26 21.46 -4.43
CA ILE A 281 0.12 20.93 -3.68
C ILE A 281 0.55 20.27 -2.35
N TRP A 282 1.81 19.86 -2.22
CA TRP A 282 2.37 19.31 -0.98
C TRP A 282 3.00 20.35 -0.05
N TYR A 283 3.18 21.59 -0.51
CA TYR A 283 3.75 22.67 0.29
C TYR A 283 2.71 23.39 1.14
N ALA A 284 1.48 23.45 0.65
CA ALA A 284 0.43 24.16 1.31
C ALA A 284 -0.05 23.46 2.59
N PRO A 285 -0.39 24.20 3.67
CA PRO A 285 -1.18 23.65 4.76
C PRO A 285 -2.57 23.30 4.21
N SER A 286 -2.94 22.03 4.27
CA SER A 286 -4.26 21.53 3.85
C SER A 286 -5.35 21.81 4.87
#